data_e2c78b325dab74fb8a3685e7370290e3
#
_entry.id   e2c78b325dab74fb8a3685e7370290e3
#
_cell.length_a   1.000
_cell.length_b   1.000
_cell.length_c   1.000
_cell.angle_alpha   90.00
_cell.angle_beta   90.00
_cell.angle_gamma   90.00
#
_symmetry.space_group_name_H-M   'P 1'
#
loop_
_entity.id
_entity.type
_entity.pdbx_description
1 polymer ?
#
loop_
_entity_poly.entity_id
_entity_poly.type
_entity_poly.pdbx_seq_one_letter_code
_entity_poly.pdbx_strand_id
1 'polypeptide(L)'
;KGNELSGIIDFYFAANDYFMYEIAICINALCFDKHKTKFRINKRKIMNLIKGYESVKKISEKEKSSLNILCRGAAMRYFLTRLYDFTNTPKTALIKIKDPKEYYQKLVIHNNLKTYKDYLK
;
A
#
# COMPACT_ATOMS: atom_id res chain seq x y z
N LYS A 1 11.92 17.91 12.06
CA LYS A 1 11.25 19.16 12.46
C LYS A 1 10.89 19.92 11.19
N GLY A 2 9.65 20.43 11.08
CA GLY A 2 9.15 21.03 9.84
C GLY A 2 8.73 19.99 8.80
N ASN A 3 8.86 20.31 7.51
CA ASN A 3 8.49 19.42 6.39
C ASN A 3 9.66 18.58 5.85
N GLU A 4 10.75 18.46 6.62
CA GLU A 4 11.92 17.70 6.22
C GLU A 4 11.85 16.26 6.74
N LEU A 5 12.21 15.31 5.89
CA LEU A 5 12.37 13.91 6.26
C LEU A 5 13.61 13.78 7.14
N SER A 6 13.44 13.40 8.41
CA SER A 6 14.54 13.27 9.37
C SER A 6 15.21 11.90 9.38
N GLY A 7 14.59 10.89 8.81
CA GLY A 7 15.13 9.54 8.71
C GLY A 7 14.10 8.50 8.31
N ILE A 8 14.59 7.31 7.99
CA ILE A 8 13.80 6.11 7.68
C ILE A 8 14.26 5.02 8.63
N ILE A 9 13.33 4.29 9.22
CA ILE A 9 13.58 3.24 10.21
C ILE A 9 12.81 1.97 9.83
N ASP A 10 13.06 0.87 10.55
CA ASP A 10 12.29 -0.37 10.47
C ASP A 10 12.55 -1.18 9.18
N PHE A 11 13.83 -1.55 8.98
CA PHE A 11 14.27 -2.32 7.81
C PHE A 11 14.18 -3.85 8.00
N TYR A 12 13.48 -4.37 9.00
CA TYR A 12 13.43 -5.81 9.31
C TYR A 12 12.92 -6.67 8.16
N PHE A 13 12.05 -6.12 7.31
CA PHE A 13 11.48 -6.81 6.15
C PHE A 13 12.07 -6.36 4.83
N ALA A 14 13.24 -5.69 4.87
CA ALA A 14 13.95 -5.33 3.64
C ALA A 14 14.35 -6.61 2.89
N ALA A 15 14.05 -6.67 1.60
CA ALA A 15 14.29 -7.83 0.75
C ALA A 15 14.61 -7.41 -0.68
N ASN A 16 15.26 -8.29 -1.42
CA ASN A 16 15.38 -8.16 -2.87
C ASN A 16 14.06 -8.54 -3.53
N ASP A 17 13.36 -7.58 -4.08
CA ASP A 17 12.07 -7.76 -4.71
C ASP A 17 11.90 -6.80 -5.90
N TYR A 18 10.74 -6.86 -6.58
CA TYR A 18 10.42 -5.94 -7.65
C TYR A 18 10.25 -4.52 -7.11
N PHE A 19 10.91 -3.54 -7.71
CA PHE A 19 10.80 -2.13 -7.29
C PHE A 19 9.35 -1.63 -7.29
N MET A 20 8.55 -2.08 -8.27
CA MET A 20 7.14 -1.70 -8.33
C MET A 20 6.32 -2.28 -7.17
N TYR A 21 6.80 -3.35 -6.50
CA TYR A 21 6.16 -3.89 -5.32
C TYR A 21 6.29 -2.92 -4.12
N GLU A 22 7.43 -2.26 -3.97
CA GLU A 22 7.61 -1.21 -2.96
C GLU A 22 6.63 -0.04 -3.17
N ILE A 23 6.48 0.41 -4.43
CA ILE A 23 5.48 1.43 -4.78
C ILE A 23 4.07 0.93 -4.45
N ALA A 24 3.76 -0.32 -4.73
CA ALA A 24 2.46 -0.91 -4.42
C ALA A 24 2.17 -0.98 -2.91
N ILE A 25 3.18 -1.28 -2.08
CA ILE A 25 3.09 -1.22 -0.62
C ILE A 25 2.83 0.22 -0.16
N CYS A 26 3.61 1.19 -0.68
CA CYS A 26 3.44 2.60 -0.36
C CYS A 26 2.04 3.12 -0.77
N ILE A 27 1.52 2.73 -1.93
CA ILE A 27 0.15 3.08 -2.35
C ILE A 27 -0.86 2.55 -1.33
N ASN A 28 -0.76 1.29 -0.94
CA ASN A 28 -1.66 0.69 0.04
C ASN A 28 -1.58 1.36 1.42
N ALA A 29 -0.39 1.77 1.84
CA ALA A 29 -0.18 2.37 3.16
C ALA A 29 -0.57 3.86 3.20
N LEU A 30 -0.22 4.63 2.17
CA LEU A 30 -0.19 6.10 2.22
C LEU A 30 -1.21 6.79 1.30
N CYS A 31 -1.66 6.10 0.23
CA CYS A 31 -2.46 6.72 -0.83
C CYS A 31 -3.95 6.40 -0.74
N PHE A 32 -4.44 6.10 0.46
CA PHE A 32 -5.86 5.99 0.74
C PHE A 32 -6.28 7.04 1.76
N ASP A 33 -7.43 7.65 1.52
CA ASP A 33 -8.11 8.49 2.49
C ASP A 33 -9.20 7.69 3.19
N LYS A 34 -9.25 7.83 4.51
CA LYS A 34 -10.28 7.22 5.33
C LYS A 34 -11.36 8.24 5.67
N HIS A 35 -12.61 7.90 5.35
CA HIS A 35 -13.77 8.67 5.77
C HIS A 35 -14.71 7.75 6.56
N LYS A 36 -14.80 7.98 7.86
CA LYS A 36 -15.48 7.07 8.80
C LYS A 36 -14.92 5.65 8.68
N THR A 37 -15.70 4.71 8.17
CA THR A 37 -15.33 3.29 7.98
C THR A 37 -14.95 2.93 6.54
N LYS A 38 -15.05 3.87 5.60
CA LYS A 38 -14.79 3.65 4.17
C LYS A 38 -13.44 4.19 3.76
N PHE A 39 -12.78 3.46 2.87
CA PHE A 39 -11.53 3.88 2.25
C PHE A 39 -11.77 4.30 0.81
N ARG A 40 -11.06 5.34 0.37
CA ARG A 40 -11.05 5.81 -1.01
C ARG A 40 -9.62 5.98 -1.47
N ILE A 41 -9.32 5.54 -2.68
CA ILE A 41 -8.01 5.77 -3.29
C ILE A 41 -7.82 7.27 -3.58
N ASN A 42 -6.65 7.78 -3.21
CA ASN A 42 -6.28 9.18 -3.47
C ASN A 42 -5.27 9.23 -4.63
N LYS A 43 -5.79 9.46 -5.83
CA LYS A 43 -4.99 9.47 -7.07
C LYS A 43 -3.93 10.57 -7.07
N ARG A 44 -4.20 11.73 -6.44
CA ARG A 44 -3.21 12.82 -6.30
C ARG A 44 -1.99 12.37 -5.48
N LYS A 45 -2.21 11.65 -4.37
CA LYS A 45 -1.12 11.08 -3.57
C LYS A 45 -0.31 10.07 -4.38
N ILE A 46 -0.98 9.19 -5.14
CA ILE A 46 -0.30 8.23 -6.01
C ILE A 46 0.54 8.93 -7.06
N MET A 47 -0.01 9.92 -7.74
CA MET A 47 0.71 10.68 -8.75
C MET A 47 1.95 11.38 -8.18
N ASN A 48 1.85 11.95 -6.98
CA ASN A 48 2.98 12.57 -6.31
C ASN A 48 4.04 11.54 -5.88
N LEU A 49 3.62 10.40 -5.36
CA LEU A 49 4.51 9.29 -5.02
C LEU A 49 5.30 8.81 -6.26
N ILE A 50 4.60 8.56 -7.36
CA ILE A 50 5.22 8.10 -8.61
C ILE A 50 6.17 9.17 -9.16
N LYS A 51 5.78 10.43 -9.19
CA LYS A 51 6.66 11.53 -9.63
C LYS A 51 7.93 11.63 -8.76
N GLY A 52 7.79 11.53 -7.44
CA GLY A 52 8.92 11.49 -6.52
C GLY A 52 9.85 10.32 -6.80
N TYR A 53 9.29 9.13 -7.02
CA TYR A 53 10.07 7.93 -7.36
C TYR A 53 10.79 8.09 -8.72
N GLU A 54 10.08 8.54 -9.77
CA GLU A 54 10.63 8.73 -11.12
C GLU A 54 11.69 9.84 -11.19
N SER A 55 11.74 10.75 -10.22
CA SER A 55 12.83 11.75 -10.13
C SER A 55 14.20 11.12 -9.81
N VAL A 56 14.20 9.92 -9.23
CA VAL A 56 15.43 9.18 -8.88
C VAL A 56 15.63 7.98 -9.81
N LYS A 57 14.55 7.25 -10.13
CA LYS A 57 14.61 6.04 -10.93
C LYS A 57 13.41 5.96 -11.87
N LYS A 58 13.69 5.90 -13.18
CA LYS A 58 12.64 5.72 -14.20
C LYS A 58 11.92 4.39 -14.03
N ILE A 59 10.61 4.41 -14.21
CA ILE A 59 9.74 3.23 -14.21
C ILE A 59 9.49 2.83 -15.66
N SER A 60 9.86 1.60 -16.01
CA SER A 60 9.63 1.05 -17.35
C SER A 60 8.14 0.75 -17.59
N GLU A 61 7.71 0.63 -18.85
CA GLU A 61 6.33 0.27 -19.19
C GLU A 61 5.95 -1.12 -18.68
N LYS A 62 6.91 -2.05 -18.61
CA LYS A 62 6.71 -3.38 -18.03
C LYS A 62 6.40 -3.28 -16.53
N GLU A 63 7.13 -2.46 -15.79
CA GLU A 63 6.88 -2.20 -14.38
C GLU A 63 5.52 -1.52 -14.18
N LYS A 64 5.17 -0.51 -14.98
CA LYS A 64 3.86 0.14 -14.94
C LYS A 64 2.71 -0.85 -15.16
N SER A 65 2.85 -1.78 -16.10
CA SER A 65 1.83 -2.80 -16.37
C SER A 65 1.61 -3.75 -15.19
N SER A 66 2.60 -3.95 -14.33
CA SER A 66 2.53 -4.83 -13.17
C SER A 66 1.88 -4.17 -11.93
N LEU A 67 1.70 -2.84 -11.92
CA LEU A 67 1.26 -2.10 -10.72
C LEU A 67 -0.03 -2.66 -10.12
N ASN A 68 -1.04 -2.94 -10.94
CA ASN A 68 -2.33 -3.42 -10.44
C ASN A 68 -2.20 -4.75 -9.70
N ILE A 69 -1.56 -5.74 -10.33
CA ILE A 69 -1.39 -7.06 -9.70
C ILE A 69 -0.57 -6.97 -8.42
N LEU A 70 0.45 -6.13 -8.38
CA LEU A 70 1.28 -5.93 -7.19
C LEU A 70 0.53 -5.20 -6.06
N CYS A 71 -0.30 -4.19 -6.39
CA CYS A 71 -1.17 -3.54 -5.41
C CYS A 71 -2.17 -4.52 -4.79
N ARG A 72 -2.75 -5.39 -5.61
CA ARG A 72 -3.67 -6.44 -5.14
C ARG A 72 -2.93 -7.46 -4.27
N GLY A 73 -1.75 -7.91 -4.70
CA GLY A 73 -0.91 -8.82 -3.94
C GLY A 73 -0.52 -8.24 -2.57
N ALA A 74 -0.08 -6.98 -2.53
CA ALA A 74 0.24 -6.29 -1.30
C ALA A 74 -0.99 -6.17 -0.38
N ALA A 75 -2.14 -5.76 -0.91
CA ALA A 75 -3.38 -5.66 -0.14
C ALA A 75 -3.82 -7.01 0.43
N MET A 76 -3.73 -8.09 -0.38
CA MET A 76 -4.04 -9.45 0.04
C MET A 76 -3.11 -9.91 1.16
N ARG A 77 -1.79 -9.71 1.03
CA ARG A 77 -0.81 -10.06 2.06
C ARG A 77 -1.17 -9.41 3.40
N TYR A 78 -1.39 -8.10 3.41
CA TYR A 78 -1.73 -7.38 4.64
C TYR A 78 -3.11 -7.77 5.19
N PHE A 79 -4.07 -8.06 4.33
CA PHE A 79 -5.38 -8.57 4.74
C PHE A 79 -5.23 -9.90 5.49
N LEU A 80 -4.51 -10.86 4.91
CA LEU A 80 -4.31 -12.19 5.51
C LEU A 80 -3.50 -12.11 6.81
N THR A 81 -2.44 -11.31 6.86
CA THR A 81 -1.66 -11.10 8.08
C THR A 81 -2.54 -10.55 9.20
N ARG A 82 -3.32 -9.49 8.93
CA ARG A 82 -4.22 -8.92 9.94
C ARG A 82 -5.35 -9.86 10.34
N LEU A 83 -5.85 -10.67 9.40
CA LEU A 83 -6.87 -11.66 9.69
C LEU A 83 -6.31 -12.74 10.63
N TYR A 84 -5.09 -13.20 10.37
CA TYR A 84 -4.39 -14.13 11.25
C TYR A 84 -4.22 -13.55 12.66
N ASP A 85 -3.71 -12.32 12.76
CA ASP A 85 -3.55 -11.64 14.06
C ASP A 85 -4.89 -11.48 14.78
N PHE A 86 -5.94 -11.11 14.04
CA PHE A 86 -7.28 -10.92 14.60
C PHE A 86 -7.87 -12.21 15.20
N THR A 87 -7.57 -13.35 14.58
CA THR A 87 -8.09 -14.65 15.01
C THR A 87 -7.21 -15.34 16.07
N ASN A 88 -5.91 -15.06 16.09
CA ASN A 88 -4.95 -15.80 16.92
C ASN A 88 -4.35 -15.01 18.08
N THR A 89 -4.53 -13.68 18.12
CA THR A 89 -3.97 -12.88 19.23
C THR A 89 -4.81 -13.06 20.49
N PRO A 90 -4.20 -13.45 21.62
CA PRO A 90 -4.90 -13.59 22.89
C PRO A 90 -5.52 -12.25 23.34
N LYS A 91 -6.72 -12.30 23.95
CA LYS A 91 -7.40 -11.09 24.48
C LYS A 91 -6.58 -10.37 25.55
N THR A 92 -5.65 -11.06 26.19
CA THR A 92 -4.74 -10.53 27.22
C THR A 92 -3.52 -9.83 26.64
N ALA A 93 -3.30 -9.88 25.32
CA ALA A 93 -2.16 -9.22 24.68
C ALA A 93 -2.28 -7.69 24.78
N LEU A 94 -1.16 -7.03 25.12
CA LEU A 94 -1.09 -5.57 25.26
C LEU A 94 -0.99 -4.83 23.93
N ILE A 95 -1.25 -5.52 22.79
CA ILE A 95 -1.19 -4.95 21.45
C ILE A 95 -2.57 -4.64 20.90
N LYS A 96 -2.69 -3.51 20.22
CA LYS A 96 -3.92 -3.15 19.50
C LYS A 96 -3.98 -3.89 18.17
N ILE A 97 -4.86 -4.86 18.08
CA ILE A 97 -5.11 -5.62 16.85
C ILE A 97 -5.73 -4.68 15.80
N LYS A 98 -5.16 -4.69 14.59
CA LYS A 98 -5.66 -3.88 13.47
C LYS A 98 -6.79 -4.61 12.76
N ASP A 99 -7.88 -3.89 12.43
CA ASP A 99 -9.03 -4.45 11.72
C ASP A 99 -8.63 -4.92 10.30
N PRO A 100 -8.82 -6.19 9.95
CA PRO A 100 -8.53 -6.71 8.61
C PRO A 100 -9.43 -6.11 7.53
N LYS A 101 -10.63 -5.60 7.86
CA LYS A 101 -11.58 -4.99 6.93
C LYS A 101 -10.98 -3.83 6.14
N GLU A 102 -9.99 -3.12 6.70
CA GLU A 102 -9.29 -2.05 5.99
C GLU A 102 -8.67 -2.56 4.68
N TYR A 103 -7.85 -3.60 4.76
CA TYR A 103 -7.17 -4.13 3.59
C TYR A 103 -8.07 -4.94 2.67
N TYR A 104 -9.14 -5.54 3.19
CA TYR A 104 -10.19 -6.11 2.36
C TYR A 104 -10.84 -5.03 1.46
N GLN A 105 -11.21 -3.87 2.02
CA GLN A 105 -11.77 -2.78 1.21
C GLN A 105 -10.79 -2.26 0.17
N LYS A 106 -9.50 -2.10 0.53
CA LYS A 106 -8.45 -1.69 -0.42
C LYS A 106 -8.29 -2.70 -1.55
N LEU A 107 -8.31 -4.00 -1.24
CA LEU A 107 -8.27 -5.07 -2.24
C LEU A 107 -9.45 -4.99 -3.22
N VAL A 108 -10.67 -4.79 -2.72
CA VAL A 108 -11.86 -4.61 -3.56
C VAL A 108 -11.71 -3.39 -4.47
N ILE A 109 -11.18 -2.27 -3.96
CA ILE A 109 -10.92 -1.08 -4.77
C ILE A 109 -9.91 -1.38 -5.87
N HIS A 110 -8.79 -2.05 -5.56
CA HIS A 110 -7.79 -2.43 -6.56
C HIS A 110 -8.34 -3.39 -7.61
N ASN A 111 -9.28 -4.28 -7.26
CA ASN A 111 -9.93 -5.18 -8.22
C ASN A 111 -10.76 -4.45 -9.29
N ASN A 112 -11.26 -3.25 -8.95
CA ASN A 112 -12.02 -2.41 -9.88
C ASN A 112 -11.13 -1.57 -10.81
N LEU A 113 -9.84 -1.44 -10.51
CA LEU A 113 -8.85 -0.81 -11.38
C LEU A 113 -8.22 -1.88 -12.26
N LYS A 114 -7.95 -1.57 -13.52
CA LYS A 114 -7.42 -2.56 -14.48
C LYS A 114 -6.03 -2.21 -15.00
N THR A 115 -5.75 -0.93 -15.13
CA THR A 115 -4.54 -0.44 -15.78
C THR A 115 -3.79 0.54 -14.88
N TYR A 116 -2.53 0.78 -15.18
CA TYR A 116 -1.73 1.83 -14.54
C TYR A 116 -2.41 3.20 -14.62
N LYS A 117 -3.07 3.50 -15.75
CA LYS A 117 -3.75 4.78 -15.96
C LYS A 117 -4.91 5.01 -15.01
N ASP A 118 -5.58 3.95 -14.56
CA ASP A 118 -6.71 4.04 -13.63
C ASP A 118 -6.28 4.52 -12.24
N TYR A 119 -4.99 4.41 -11.91
CA TYR A 119 -4.41 4.94 -10.67
C TYR A 119 -4.11 6.44 -10.73
N LEU A 120 -4.05 7.01 -11.93
CA LEU A 120 -3.61 8.39 -12.14
C LEU A 120 -4.75 9.35 -12.57
N LYS A 121 -5.82 8.81 -13.17
CA LYS A 121 -6.94 9.59 -13.71
C LYS A 121 -8.20 9.49 -12.86
#